data_06aa044bbbbc815669b5faa3624a82b5
#
_entry.id   06aa044bbbbc815669b5faa3624a82b5
#
_cell.length_a   1.000
_cell.length_b   1.000
_cell.length_c   1.000
_cell.angle_alpha   90.00
_cell.angle_beta   90.00
_cell.angle_gamma   90.00
#
_symmetry.space_group_name_H-M   'P 1'
#
loop_
_entity.id
_entity.type
_entity.pdbx_description
1 polymer ?
#
loop_
_entity_poly.entity_id
_entity_poly.type
_entity_poly.pdbx_seq_one_letter_code
_entity_poly.pdbx_strand_id
1 'polypeptide(L)'
;MAILKAAKDCFWKYGINKVTVEEICEKAGVSKMTYYRNFANKKVVAVMVLKDIISKSEQLYDEIMSKEIEFPNKIKEVIVLEHEYSRGISQEFIQDVTNNEDEELQQLLVEANKKGQQKFIHHMKEAQKEGWVRKDLHFPFLIHMMNDINIKLKDEKLIAMYDSIEDLIMELVNFFFYGIVSHEKLK
;
A
#
# COMPACT_ATOMS: atom_id res chain seq x y z
N MET A 1 -18.55 -9.05 5.31
CA MET A 1 -19.08 -8.43 6.53
C MET A 1 -19.29 -6.94 6.29
N ALA A 2 -20.54 -6.45 6.37
CA ALA A 2 -20.92 -5.09 5.93
C ALA A 2 -20.16 -3.96 6.63
N ILE A 3 -19.96 -4.06 7.96
CA ILE A 3 -19.30 -3.00 8.75
C ILE A 3 -17.85 -2.77 8.32
N LEU A 4 -17.04 -3.81 8.13
CA LEU A 4 -15.64 -3.64 7.72
C LEU A 4 -15.52 -3.08 6.30
N LYS A 5 -16.42 -3.48 5.38
CA LYS A 5 -16.46 -2.90 4.03
C LYS A 5 -16.82 -1.41 4.08
N ALA A 6 -17.88 -1.06 4.81
CA ALA A 6 -18.28 0.33 4.98
C ALA A 6 -17.20 1.18 5.65
N ALA A 7 -16.54 0.65 6.69
CA ALA A 7 -15.42 1.31 7.35
C ALA A 7 -14.24 1.53 6.41
N LYS A 8 -13.84 0.50 5.63
CA LYS A 8 -12.79 0.64 4.61
C LYS A 8 -13.09 1.78 3.66
N ASP A 9 -14.29 1.79 3.07
CA ASP A 9 -14.69 2.81 2.10
C ASP A 9 -14.71 4.22 2.71
N CYS A 10 -15.16 4.36 3.97
CA CYS A 10 -15.17 5.65 4.67
C CYS A 10 -13.76 6.11 5.00
N PHE A 11 -12.94 5.23 5.59
CA PHE A 11 -11.55 5.54 5.96
C PHE A 11 -10.72 5.91 4.74
N TRP A 12 -10.86 5.17 3.64
CA TRP A 12 -10.15 5.41 2.39
C TRP A 12 -10.37 6.82 1.85
N LYS A 13 -11.63 7.26 1.91
CA LYS A 13 -12.05 8.53 1.33
C LYS A 13 -11.85 9.73 2.25
N TYR A 14 -12.00 9.54 3.57
CA TYR A 14 -12.08 10.66 4.52
C TYR A 14 -11.04 10.62 5.64
N GLY A 15 -10.22 9.58 5.70
CA GLY A 15 -9.30 9.32 6.81
C GLY A 15 -9.95 8.59 7.98
N ILE A 16 -9.10 7.97 8.82
CA ILE A 16 -9.57 7.21 9.99
C ILE A 16 -10.07 8.15 11.08
N ASN A 17 -9.37 9.26 11.31
CA ASN A 17 -9.64 10.17 12.43
C ASN A 17 -10.96 10.91 12.25
N LYS A 18 -11.25 11.40 11.05
CA LYS A 18 -12.48 12.17 10.74
C LYS A 18 -13.75 11.31 10.75
N VAL A 19 -13.66 10.05 10.35
CA VAL A 19 -14.83 9.16 10.23
C VAL A 19 -15.37 8.77 11.60
N THR A 20 -16.70 8.90 11.79
CA THR A 20 -17.42 8.52 13.00
C THR A 20 -17.99 7.11 12.92
N VAL A 21 -18.29 6.51 14.08
CA VAL A 21 -18.97 5.19 14.14
C VAL A 21 -20.37 5.28 13.52
N GLU A 22 -21.02 6.42 13.67
CA GLU A 22 -22.33 6.72 13.09
C GLU A 22 -22.33 6.60 11.58
N GLU A 23 -21.38 7.24 10.91
CA GLU A 23 -21.23 7.21 9.44
C GLU A 23 -20.93 5.77 8.96
N ILE A 24 -20.11 5.01 9.68
CA ILE A 24 -19.87 3.61 9.37
C ILE A 24 -21.15 2.79 9.49
N CYS A 25 -21.93 3.00 10.58
CA CYS A 25 -23.18 2.30 10.80
C CYS A 25 -24.23 2.63 9.72
N GLU A 26 -24.38 3.90 9.38
CA GLU A 26 -25.28 4.36 8.32
C GLU A 26 -24.93 3.72 6.99
N LYS A 27 -23.68 3.80 6.58
CA LYS A 27 -23.19 3.18 5.34
C LYS A 27 -23.33 1.66 5.31
N ALA A 28 -23.16 1.01 6.48
CA ALA A 28 -23.30 -0.44 6.61
C ALA A 28 -24.75 -0.92 6.73
N GLY A 29 -25.71 0.00 6.93
CA GLY A 29 -27.13 -0.31 7.18
C GLY A 29 -27.36 -1.03 8.50
N VAL A 30 -26.58 -0.72 9.57
CA VAL A 30 -26.69 -1.35 10.88
C VAL A 30 -26.86 -0.34 12.01
N SER A 31 -27.43 -0.78 13.15
CA SER A 31 -27.51 0.06 14.36
C SER A 31 -26.15 0.16 15.07
N LYS A 32 -25.95 1.25 15.85
CA LYS A 32 -24.80 1.38 16.76
C LYS A 32 -24.70 0.21 17.73
N MET A 33 -25.84 -0.34 18.22
CA MET A 33 -25.88 -1.50 19.09
C MET A 33 -25.26 -2.71 18.37
N THR A 34 -25.57 -2.93 17.09
CA THR A 34 -24.99 -3.99 16.28
C THR A 34 -23.48 -3.78 16.09
N TYR A 35 -23.05 -2.53 15.87
CA TYR A 35 -21.62 -2.21 15.79
C TYR A 35 -20.88 -2.57 17.07
N TYR A 36 -21.32 -2.03 18.23
CA TYR A 36 -20.65 -2.25 19.52
C TYR A 36 -20.75 -3.69 20.06
N ARG A 37 -21.72 -4.48 19.57
CA ARG A 37 -21.75 -5.93 19.85
C ARG A 37 -20.60 -6.69 19.16
N ASN A 38 -20.09 -6.17 18.01
CA ASN A 38 -19.04 -6.83 17.23
C ASN A 38 -17.66 -6.20 17.43
N PHE A 39 -17.58 -4.92 17.74
CA PHE A 39 -16.33 -4.16 17.83
C PHE A 39 -16.35 -3.26 19.05
N ALA A 40 -15.30 -3.33 19.87
CA ALA A 40 -15.19 -2.52 21.09
C ALA A 40 -15.13 -1.00 20.79
N ASN A 41 -14.48 -0.62 19.71
CA ASN A 41 -14.31 0.78 19.31
C ASN A 41 -13.88 0.90 17.84
N LYS A 42 -13.75 2.13 17.34
CA LYS A 42 -13.32 2.45 15.97
C LYS A 42 -11.87 2.00 15.67
N LYS A 43 -10.98 2.05 16.67
CA LYS A 43 -9.59 1.61 16.54
C LYS A 43 -9.49 0.13 16.15
N VAL A 44 -10.23 -0.75 16.81
CA VAL A 44 -10.26 -2.18 16.47
C VAL A 44 -10.69 -2.40 15.03
N VAL A 45 -11.70 -1.64 14.56
CA VAL A 45 -12.15 -1.70 13.17
C VAL A 45 -11.08 -1.20 12.22
N ALA A 46 -10.37 -0.11 12.55
CA ALA A 46 -9.27 0.41 11.74
C ALA A 46 -8.12 -0.61 11.58
N VAL A 47 -7.69 -1.24 12.67
CA VAL A 47 -6.68 -2.30 12.64
C VAL A 47 -7.12 -3.48 11.77
N MET A 48 -8.38 -3.93 11.90
CA MET A 48 -8.90 -5.02 11.07
C MET A 48 -9.00 -4.67 9.59
N VAL A 49 -9.39 -3.43 9.27
CA VAL A 49 -9.41 -2.92 7.89
C VAL A 49 -8.01 -2.89 7.30
N LEU A 50 -7.02 -2.41 8.04
CA LEU A 50 -5.63 -2.38 7.59
C LEU A 50 -5.05 -3.79 7.42
N LYS A 51 -5.33 -4.72 8.33
CA LYS A 51 -4.95 -6.14 8.18
C LYS A 51 -5.53 -6.75 6.90
N ASP A 52 -6.81 -6.47 6.58
CA ASP A 52 -7.45 -6.95 5.35
C ASP A 52 -6.81 -6.34 4.08
N ILE A 53 -6.51 -5.04 4.10
CA ILE A 53 -5.83 -4.34 2.99
C ILE A 53 -4.45 -4.96 2.76
N ILE A 54 -3.63 -5.08 3.80
CA ILE A 54 -2.27 -5.64 3.73
C ILE A 54 -2.31 -7.08 3.20
N SER A 55 -3.18 -7.94 3.78
CA SER A 55 -3.29 -9.34 3.38
C SER A 55 -3.70 -9.50 1.91
N LYS A 56 -4.65 -8.70 1.43
CA LYS A 56 -5.09 -8.72 0.03
C LYS A 56 -4.00 -8.23 -0.93
N SER A 57 -3.30 -7.15 -0.57
CA SER A 57 -2.19 -6.64 -1.37
C SER A 57 -1.07 -7.69 -1.48
N GLU A 58 -0.69 -8.33 -0.37
CA GLU A 58 0.29 -9.42 -0.36
C GLU A 58 -0.14 -10.59 -1.25
N GLN A 59 -1.39 -11.02 -1.14
CA GLN A 59 -1.93 -12.13 -1.93
C GLN A 59 -1.88 -11.82 -3.42
N LEU A 60 -2.33 -10.65 -3.84
CA LEU A 60 -2.34 -10.25 -5.25
C LEU A 60 -0.93 -10.08 -5.80
N TYR A 61 0.00 -9.55 -5.01
CA TYR A 61 1.40 -9.51 -5.38
C TYR A 61 1.97 -10.92 -5.59
N ASP A 62 1.71 -11.86 -4.67
CA ASP A 62 2.16 -13.25 -4.78
C ASP A 62 1.55 -13.95 -6.01
N GLU A 63 0.27 -13.70 -6.31
CA GLU A 63 -0.42 -14.19 -7.50
C GLU A 63 0.24 -13.69 -8.79
N ILE A 64 0.57 -12.39 -8.88
CA ILE A 64 1.28 -11.81 -10.02
C ILE A 64 2.65 -12.44 -10.19
N MET A 65 3.43 -12.53 -9.10
CA MET A 65 4.80 -13.05 -9.15
C MET A 65 4.88 -14.54 -9.45
N SER A 66 3.80 -15.30 -9.18
CA SER A 66 3.70 -16.74 -9.50
C SER A 66 3.32 -17.05 -10.96
N LYS A 67 2.88 -16.05 -11.75
CA LYS A 67 2.48 -16.27 -13.14
C LYS A 67 3.65 -16.72 -14.02
N GLU A 68 3.37 -17.59 -14.98
CA GLU A 68 4.34 -18.03 -16.00
C GLU A 68 4.43 -17.04 -17.17
N ILE A 69 4.79 -15.79 -16.86
CA ILE A 69 5.02 -14.70 -17.82
C ILE A 69 6.39 -14.08 -17.57
N GLU A 70 6.92 -13.38 -18.57
CA GLU A 70 8.20 -12.68 -18.44
C GLU A 70 8.18 -11.62 -17.34
N PHE A 71 9.28 -11.45 -16.64
CA PHE A 71 9.42 -10.52 -15.53
C PHE A 71 8.94 -9.09 -15.83
N PRO A 72 9.22 -8.46 -16.99
CA PRO A 72 8.70 -7.12 -17.30
C PRO A 72 7.17 -7.04 -17.32
N ASN A 73 6.50 -8.13 -17.72
CA ASN A 73 5.05 -8.17 -17.70
C ASN A 73 4.50 -8.32 -16.27
N LYS A 74 5.21 -9.07 -15.39
CA LYS A 74 4.89 -9.09 -13.94
C LYS A 74 5.00 -7.69 -13.33
N ILE A 75 6.04 -6.94 -13.65
CA ILE A 75 6.22 -5.56 -13.17
C ILE A 75 5.11 -4.64 -13.66
N LYS A 76 4.70 -4.74 -14.93
CA LYS A 76 3.54 -3.98 -15.43
C LYS A 76 2.28 -4.29 -14.65
N GLU A 77 2.01 -5.56 -14.35
CA GLU A 77 0.84 -5.93 -13.55
C GLU A 77 0.95 -5.42 -12.10
N VAL A 78 2.15 -5.41 -11.50
CA VAL A 78 2.37 -4.80 -10.18
C VAL A 78 2.09 -3.29 -10.21
N ILE A 79 2.55 -2.58 -11.23
CA ILE A 79 2.27 -1.14 -11.39
C ILE A 79 0.74 -0.90 -11.54
N VAL A 80 0.04 -1.71 -12.33
CA VAL A 80 -1.42 -1.63 -12.47
C VAL A 80 -2.11 -1.91 -11.13
N LEU A 81 -1.63 -2.91 -10.38
CA LEU A 81 -2.14 -3.22 -9.04
C LEU A 81 -1.99 -2.02 -8.08
N GLU A 82 -0.81 -1.38 -8.06
CA GLU A 82 -0.57 -0.19 -7.23
C GLU A 82 -1.52 0.97 -7.62
N HIS A 83 -1.74 1.17 -8.92
CA HIS A 83 -2.69 2.17 -9.39
C HIS A 83 -4.13 1.88 -8.93
N GLU A 84 -4.60 0.63 -9.06
CA GLU A 84 -5.93 0.24 -8.61
C GLU A 84 -6.09 0.37 -7.09
N TYR A 85 -5.04 0.03 -6.33
CA TYR A 85 -5.03 0.13 -4.87
C TYR A 85 -4.90 1.56 -4.35
N SER A 86 -4.22 2.46 -5.07
CA SER A 86 -4.15 3.88 -4.68
C SER A 86 -5.38 4.68 -5.09
N ARG A 87 -6.21 4.13 -5.98
CA ARG A 87 -7.34 4.85 -6.56
C ARG A 87 -8.31 5.38 -5.50
N GLY A 88 -8.53 6.70 -5.52
CA GLY A 88 -9.43 7.39 -4.61
C GLY A 88 -9.00 7.41 -3.14
N ILE A 89 -7.72 7.08 -2.86
CA ILE A 89 -7.15 7.22 -1.52
C ILE A 89 -7.06 8.69 -1.15
N SER A 90 -7.44 9.04 0.08
CA SER A 90 -7.29 10.41 0.56
C SER A 90 -5.94 10.65 1.20
N GLN A 91 -5.49 11.89 1.14
CA GLN A 91 -4.29 12.32 1.87
C GLN A 91 -4.46 12.13 3.38
N GLU A 92 -5.67 12.38 3.90
CA GLU A 92 -6.00 12.17 5.30
C GLU A 92 -5.81 10.72 5.74
N PHE A 93 -6.21 9.74 4.89
CA PHE A 93 -6.00 8.34 5.21
C PHE A 93 -4.51 8.00 5.29
N ILE A 94 -3.71 8.45 4.33
CA ILE A 94 -2.24 8.27 4.35
C ILE A 94 -1.65 8.88 5.62
N GLN A 95 -2.02 10.12 5.96
CA GLN A 95 -1.52 10.81 7.17
C GLN A 95 -1.93 10.08 8.44
N ASP A 96 -3.20 9.66 8.54
CA ASP A 96 -3.71 8.94 9.71
C ASP A 96 -3.03 7.59 9.94
N VAL A 97 -2.66 6.90 8.86
CA VAL A 97 -1.93 5.63 8.93
C VAL A 97 -0.46 5.86 9.26
N THR A 98 0.20 6.79 8.56
CA THR A 98 1.66 6.98 8.67
C THR A 98 2.09 7.75 9.92
N ASN A 99 1.24 8.63 10.47
CA ASN A 99 1.50 9.43 11.67
C ASN A 99 0.80 8.86 12.92
N ASN A 100 0.25 7.66 12.84
CA ASN A 100 -0.45 7.05 13.97
C ASN A 100 0.53 6.71 15.10
N GLU A 101 0.20 7.07 16.34
CA GLU A 101 1.01 6.79 17.54
C GLU A 101 0.63 5.47 18.23
N ASP A 102 -0.34 4.75 17.68
CA ASP A 102 -0.81 3.49 18.23
C ASP A 102 0.19 2.36 18.03
N GLU A 103 0.67 1.75 19.11
CA GLU A 103 1.71 0.72 19.08
C GLU A 103 1.31 -0.51 18.27
N GLU A 104 0.04 -0.99 18.40
CA GLU A 104 -0.44 -2.16 17.67
C GLU A 104 -0.44 -1.89 16.15
N LEU A 105 -0.89 -0.70 15.77
CA LEU A 105 -0.95 -0.29 14.37
C LEU A 105 0.45 -0.08 13.79
N GLN A 106 1.35 0.55 14.56
CA GLN A 106 2.75 0.73 14.16
C GLN A 106 3.46 -0.62 13.98
N GLN A 107 3.30 -1.56 14.91
CA GLN A 107 3.88 -2.89 14.79
C GLN A 107 3.35 -3.62 13.53
N LEU A 108 2.04 -3.57 13.29
CA LEU A 108 1.43 -4.15 12.09
C LEU A 108 2.05 -3.60 10.80
N LEU A 109 2.22 -2.28 10.70
CA LEU A 109 2.79 -1.62 9.52
C LEU A 109 4.27 -1.96 9.34
N VAL A 110 5.06 -1.97 10.42
CA VAL A 110 6.48 -2.32 10.40
C VAL A 110 6.68 -3.77 9.94
N GLU A 111 5.90 -4.70 10.49
CA GLU A 111 5.97 -6.12 10.11
C GLU A 111 5.56 -6.34 8.66
N ALA A 112 4.46 -5.71 8.21
CA ALA A 112 3.99 -5.79 6.83
C ALA A 112 5.04 -5.23 5.85
N ASN A 113 5.60 -4.05 6.15
CA ASN A 113 6.64 -3.42 5.34
C ASN A 113 7.90 -4.32 5.24
N LYS A 114 8.38 -4.84 6.37
CA LYS A 114 9.53 -5.74 6.41
C LYS A 114 9.30 -6.99 5.57
N LYS A 115 8.14 -7.62 5.72
CA LYS A 115 7.76 -8.82 4.96
C LYS A 115 7.65 -8.53 3.46
N GLY A 116 6.99 -7.42 3.09
CA GLY A 116 6.87 -6.98 1.71
C GLY A 116 8.23 -6.72 1.06
N GLN A 117 9.12 -6.00 1.76
CA GLN A 117 10.48 -5.75 1.29
C GLN A 117 11.28 -7.04 1.08
N GLN A 118 11.19 -8.00 2.00
CA GLN A 118 11.88 -9.29 1.88
C GLN A 118 11.42 -10.07 0.63
N LYS A 119 10.10 -10.15 0.40
CA LYS A 119 9.53 -10.78 -0.79
C LYS A 119 9.98 -10.08 -2.07
N PHE A 120 9.86 -8.76 -2.10
CA PHE A 120 10.26 -7.96 -3.25
C PHE A 120 11.74 -8.16 -3.60
N ILE A 121 12.64 -8.06 -2.62
CA ILE A 121 14.09 -8.28 -2.83
C ILE A 121 14.38 -9.69 -3.30
N HIS A 122 13.66 -10.70 -2.80
CA HIS A 122 13.82 -12.08 -3.29
C HIS A 122 13.53 -12.15 -4.80
N HIS A 123 12.38 -11.64 -5.25
CA HIS A 123 12.02 -11.67 -6.67
C HIS A 123 12.96 -10.81 -7.53
N MET A 124 13.43 -9.66 -7.04
CA MET A 124 14.41 -8.84 -7.76
C MET A 124 15.74 -9.57 -7.94
N LYS A 125 16.20 -10.36 -6.95
CA LYS A 125 17.41 -11.17 -7.06
C LYS A 125 17.27 -12.29 -8.09
N GLU A 126 16.12 -12.95 -8.15
CA GLU A 126 15.87 -13.96 -9.18
C GLU A 126 15.84 -13.32 -10.58
N ALA A 127 15.13 -12.21 -10.74
CA ALA A 127 15.08 -11.46 -11.98
C ALA A 127 16.48 -10.91 -12.40
N GLN A 128 17.36 -10.60 -11.44
CA GLN A 128 18.74 -10.21 -11.72
C GLN A 128 19.56 -11.37 -12.28
N LYS A 129 19.39 -12.59 -11.77
CA LYS A 129 20.03 -13.79 -12.31
C LYS A 129 19.61 -14.07 -13.75
N GLU A 130 18.34 -13.81 -14.07
CA GLU A 130 17.76 -13.95 -15.40
C GLU A 130 18.12 -12.77 -16.35
N GLY A 131 18.76 -11.72 -15.81
CA GLY A 131 19.21 -10.53 -16.56
C GLY A 131 18.13 -9.49 -16.82
N TRP A 132 16.94 -9.61 -16.20
CA TRP A 132 15.88 -8.59 -16.30
C TRP A 132 16.15 -7.35 -15.44
N VAL A 133 16.79 -7.55 -14.30
CA VAL A 133 17.25 -6.49 -13.40
C VAL A 133 18.72 -6.23 -13.65
N ARG A 134 19.14 -4.99 -13.67
CA ARG A 134 20.53 -4.59 -13.90
C ARG A 134 21.47 -5.22 -12.87
N LYS A 135 22.63 -5.73 -13.33
CA LYS A 135 23.60 -6.50 -12.51
C LYS A 135 24.28 -5.66 -11.41
N ASP A 136 24.39 -4.35 -11.62
CA ASP A 136 25.00 -3.39 -10.70
C ASP A 136 24.03 -2.84 -9.65
N LEU A 137 22.77 -3.34 -9.59
CA LEU A 137 21.80 -2.92 -8.60
C LEU A 137 22.25 -3.32 -7.19
N HIS A 138 22.44 -2.31 -6.33
CA HIS A 138 22.82 -2.52 -4.93
C HIS A 138 21.55 -2.64 -4.07
N PHE A 139 21.22 -3.86 -3.65
CA PHE A 139 19.98 -4.14 -2.91
C PHE A 139 19.80 -3.37 -1.59
N PRO A 140 20.85 -3.12 -0.76
CA PRO A 140 20.72 -2.24 0.39
C PRO A 140 20.28 -0.82 0.03
N PHE A 141 20.77 -0.27 -1.10
CA PHE A 141 20.33 1.02 -1.61
C PHE A 141 18.86 0.97 -2.05
N LEU A 142 18.44 -0.13 -2.70
CA LEU A 142 17.05 -0.33 -3.11
C LEU A 142 16.10 -0.31 -1.91
N ILE A 143 16.45 -1.02 -0.82
CA ILE A 143 15.69 -1.00 0.45
C ILE A 143 15.62 0.41 1.02
N HIS A 144 16.73 1.15 1.01
CA HIS A 144 16.75 2.53 1.47
C HIS A 144 15.79 3.41 0.67
N MET A 145 15.81 3.31 -0.66
CA MET A 145 14.89 4.03 -1.54
C MET A 145 13.42 3.65 -1.32
N MET A 146 13.12 2.36 -1.05
CA MET A 146 11.75 1.93 -0.70
C MET A 146 11.25 2.60 0.60
N ASN A 147 12.13 2.73 1.60
CA ASN A 147 11.78 3.42 2.84
C ASN A 147 11.58 4.92 2.62
N ASP A 148 12.38 5.53 1.74
CA ASP A 148 12.26 6.96 1.41
C ASP A 148 10.95 7.31 0.71
N ILE A 149 10.35 6.38 -0.04
CA ILE A 149 9.02 6.59 -0.63
C ILE A 149 7.99 6.91 0.46
N ASN A 150 7.99 6.19 1.57
CA ASN A 150 7.08 6.44 2.68
C ASN A 150 7.31 7.82 3.33
N ILE A 151 8.56 8.31 3.34
CA ILE A 151 8.88 9.67 3.82
C ILE A 151 8.36 10.72 2.85
N LYS A 152 8.49 10.49 1.54
CA LYS A 152 8.01 11.40 0.50
C LYS A 152 6.49 11.58 0.51
N LEU A 153 5.74 10.56 0.90
CA LEU A 153 4.28 10.64 1.06
C LEU A 153 3.84 11.49 2.27
N LYS A 154 4.78 11.99 3.08
CA LYS A 154 4.54 12.92 4.18
C LYS A 154 5.03 14.34 3.87
N ASP A 155 5.74 14.56 2.78
CA ASP A 155 6.30 15.85 2.39
C ASP A 155 5.19 16.72 1.77
N GLU A 156 4.66 17.67 2.55
CA GLU A 156 3.60 18.57 2.12
C GLU A 156 3.98 19.40 0.89
N LYS A 157 5.26 19.75 0.73
CA LYS A 157 5.73 20.50 -0.45
C LYS A 157 5.69 19.64 -1.70
N LEU A 158 6.06 18.36 -1.56
CA LEU A 158 6.00 17.42 -2.68
C LEU A 158 4.54 17.09 -3.03
N ILE A 159 3.69 16.85 -2.04
CA ILE A 159 2.26 16.59 -2.23
C ILE A 159 1.59 17.75 -2.96
N ALA A 160 1.92 19.00 -2.60
CA ALA A 160 1.36 20.20 -3.22
C ALA A 160 1.74 20.41 -4.71
N MET A 161 2.66 19.62 -5.26
CA MET A 161 3.02 19.65 -6.69
C MET A 161 2.07 18.82 -7.57
N TYR A 162 1.18 18.03 -6.97
CA TYR A 162 0.27 17.11 -7.66
C TYR A 162 -1.18 17.43 -7.35
N ASP A 163 -2.07 17.13 -8.30
CA ASP A 163 -3.52 17.35 -8.14
C ASP A 163 -4.13 16.37 -7.12
N SER A 164 -3.51 15.18 -6.94
CA SER A 164 -3.92 14.18 -5.96
C SER A 164 -2.73 13.43 -5.36
N ILE A 165 -2.94 12.84 -4.18
CA ILE A 165 -1.94 11.93 -3.57
C ILE A 165 -1.76 10.67 -4.42
N GLU A 166 -2.77 10.25 -5.15
CA GLU A 166 -2.72 9.13 -6.11
C GLU A 166 -1.70 9.40 -7.22
N ASP A 167 -1.71 10.60 -7.81
CA ASP A 167 -0.76 11.00 -8.86
C ASP A 167 0.68 10.96 -8.34
N LEU A 168 0.92 11.46 -7.13
CA LEU A 168 2.24 11.37 -6.50
C LEU A 168 2.67 9.92 -6.27
N ILE A 169 1.78 9.05 -5.77
CA ILE A 169 2.08 7.63 -5.57
C ILE A 169 2.51 7.00 -6.90
N MET A 170 1.74 7.24 -7.97
CA MET A 170 2.03 6.67 -9.29
C MET A 170 3.32 7.20 -9.90
N GLU A 171 3.66 8.47 -9.70
CA GLU A 171 4.95 9.02 -10.11
C GLU A 171 6.11 8.33 -9.40
N LEU A 172 6.02 8.15 -8.07
CA LEU A 172 7.04 7.48 -7.27
C LEU A 172 7.20 6.00 -7.68
N VAL A 173 6.09 5.29 -7.91
CA VAL A 173 6.08 3.89 -8.36
C VAL A 173 6.75 3.75 -9.73
N ASN A 174 6.36 4.57 -10.69
CA ASN A 174 6.94 4.56 -12.03
C ASN A 174 8.44 4.87 -11.99
N PHE A 175 8.83 5.94 -11.32
CA PHE A 175 10.24 6.32 -11.18
C PHE A 175 11.07 5.18 -10.57
N PHE A 176 10.55 4.54 -9.53
CA PHE A 176 11.21 3.42 -8.85
C PHE A 176 11.42 2.22 -9.79
N PHE A 177 10.36 1.75 -10.46
CA PHE A 177 10.44 0.56 -11.31
C PHE A 177 11.28 0.79 -12.57
N TYR A 178 11.15 1.92 -13.23
CA TYR A 178 11.96 2.22 -14.43
C TYR A 178 13.46 2.38 -14.10
N GLY A 179 13.82 2.76 -12.88
CA GLY A 179 15.22 2.81 -12.43
C GLY A 179 15.86 1.44 -12.16
N ILE A 180 15.06 0.36 -12.08
CA ILE A 180 15.54 -1.00 -11.74
C ILE A 180 15.75 -1.87 -12.98
N VAL A 181 14.97 -1.65 -14.05
CA VAL A 181 14.98 -2.48 -15.25
C VAL A 181 16.32 -2.37 -15.99
N SER A 182 16.78 -3.48 -16.57
CA SER A 182 18.00 -3.51 -17.36
C SER A 182 17.84 -2.79 -18.70
N HIS A 183 18.68 -1.79 -18.97
CA HIS A 183 18.71 -1.07 -20.25
C HIS A 183 19.11 -1.97 -21.44
N GLU A 184 19.79 -3.09 -21.21
CA GLU A 184 20.18 -4.03 -22.27
C GLU A 184 18.98 -4.77 -22.88
N LYS A 185 17.88 -4.92 -22.12
CA LYS A 185 16.65 -5.61 -22.54
C LYS A 185 15.52 -4.66 -22.96
N LEU A 186 15.74 -3.35 -22.92
CA LEU A 186 14.79 -2.34 -23.40
C LEU A 186 14.97 -2.01 -24.90
N LYS A 187 15.97 -2.64 -25.55
CA LYS A 187 16.18 -2.61 -27.01
C LYS A 187 15.46 -3.80 -27.65
#